data_d6973432b10c9f1d2e01ed2dadf95021
#
_entry.id   d6973432b10c9f1d2e01ed2dadf95021
#
_cell.length_a   1.000
_cell.length_b   1.000
_cell.length_c   1.000
_cell.angle_alpha   90.00
_cell.angle_beta   90.00
_cell.angle_gamma   90.00
#
_symmetry.space_group_name_H-M   'P 1'
#
loop_
_entity.id
_entity.type
_entity.pdbx_description
1 polymer ?
#
loop_
_entity_poly.entity_id
_entity_poly.type
_entity_poly.pdbx_seq_one_letter_code
_entity_poly.pdbx_strand_id
1 'polypeptide(L)'
;MIGTLQSGGVSKSIVNLLNVMDRTTYDVHLLLLDRAGDILSPYLPSDITVHVNREIENLHRGLRGVRALLFTGHLLLAFGSLLRMLMSKISRAWAGRWLAYLMPRFTDLTFDLIIDYGGQQQLYYMVDKLDGKKKITFFHNDYSKWPYYYAADRLYYPKVDQILSISQTCVDVLKAYFPDCKDKISVMQNISSPVLITKQANETVDLPIAPLLLVSLGHIMRRKGTDFSIDAAKILQKNGVEFKWMLVGKVVEKDLIRRIEQEGLADRFVVLGIRSNPYPYIKAADIYVHPARFEGKSIALDEAKILCKPIIVTNFSTVNDQFEDRVNASICEMNGDALADAIIELAANKELRQSYVAYLNAHIVDNSSEVEKLYTFID
;
A
#
# COMPACT_ATOMS: atom_id res chain seq x y z
N MET A 1 6.39 -13.76 -3.66
CA MET A 1 7.27 -12.82 -4.39
C MET A 1 6.68 -11.43 -4.44
N ILE A 2 7.51 -10.40 -4.51
CA ILE A 2 7.09 -8.99 -4.57
C ILE A 2 8.06 -8.16 -5.41
N GLY A 3 7.57 -7.05 -6.00
CA GLY A 3 8.37 -6.12 -6.79
C GLY A 3 9.42 -5.38 -5.98
N THR A 4 8.99 -4.67 -4.95
CA THR A 4 9.86 -3.85 -4.08
C THR A 4 9.34 -3.81 -2.65
N LEU A 5 10.21 -3.48 -1.70
CA LEU A 5 9.87 -3.22 -0.29
C LEU A 5 9.97 -1.70 0.04
N GLN A 6 9.44 -0.88 -0.85
CA GLN A 6 9.31 0.57 -0.62
C GLN A 6 8.13 0.88 0.32
N SER A 7 8.01 2.15 0.75
CA SER A 7 6.84 2.57 1.50
C SER A 7 5.57 2.50 0.64
N GLY A 8 4.66 1.63 0.99
CA GLY A 8 3.38 1.45 0.31
C GLY A 8 2.55 0.38 0.99
N GLY A 9 1.21 0.43 0.80
CA GLY A 9 0.31 -0.52 1.45
C GLY A 9 0.66 -1.97 1.15
N VAL A 10 0.89 -2.32 -0.12
CA VAL A 10 1.23 -3.70 -0.52
C VAL A 10 2.53 -4.17 0.11
N SER A 11 3.58 -3.32 0.13
CA SER A 11 4.86 -3.67 0.75
C SER A 11 4.77 -3.83 2.26
N LYS A 12 3.98 -3.01 2.94
CA LYS A 12 3.70 -3.18 4.38
C LYS A 12 2.90 -4.44 4.67
N SER A 13 1.88 -4.71 3.84
CA SER A 13 1.04 -5.89 4.01
C SER A 13 1.83 -7.19 3.87
N ILE A 14 2.77 -7.29 2.90
CA ILE A 14 3.61 -8.50 2.80
C ILE A 14 4.57 -8.62 3.99
N VAL A 15 5.13 -7.52 4.50
CA VAL A 15 5.95 -7.56 5.72
C VAL A 15 5.14 -8.07 6.91
N ASN A 16 3.92 -7.56 7.09
CA ASN A 16 3.02 -8.05 8.13
C ASN A 16 2.67 -9.52 7.93
N LEU A 17 2.32 -9.94 6.70
CA LEU A 17 2.05 -11.34 6.37
C LEU A 17 3.22 -12.23 6.77
N LEU A 18 4.45 -11.90 6.33
CA LEU A 18 5.64 -12.68 6.63
C LEU A 18 5.94 -12.77 8.13
N ASN A 19 5.59 -11.73 8.91
CA ASN A 19 5.76 -11.74 10.37
C ASN A 19 4.72 -12.59 11.10
N VAL A 20 3.51 -12.78 10.55
CA VAL A 20 2.46 -13.60 11.18
C VAL A 20 2.43 -15.04 10.65
N MET A 21 3.13 -15.36 9.55
CA MET A 21 3.24 -16.72 9.04
C MET A 21 3.88 -17.65 10.07
N ASP A 22 3.40 -18.89 10.13
CA ASP A 22 4.04 -19.96 10.90
C ASP A 22 5.32 -20.44 10.19
N ARG A 23 6.44 -19.94 10.65
CA ARG A 23 7.78 -20.26 10.13
C ARG A 23 8.45 -21.46 10.85
N THR A 24 7.73 -22.05 11.79
CA THR A 24 8.18 -23.32 12.40
C THR A 24 7.77 -24.52 11.55
N THR A 25 6.65 -24.41 10.86
CA THR A 25 6.10 -25.45 9.97
C THR A 25 6.52 -25.23 8.51
N TYR A 26 6.62 -23.97 8.07
CA TYR A 26 6.87 -23.62 6.67
C TYR A 26 8.22 -22.93 6.47
N ASP A 27 9.00 -23.43 5.50
CA ASP A 27 10.22 -22.77 5.04
C ASP A 27 9.85 -21.63 4.06
N VAL A 28 10.04 -20.38 4.51
CA VAL A 28 9.53 -19.20 3.82
C VAL A 28 10.63 -18.50 3.03
N HIS A 29 10.43 -18.40 1.71
CA HIS A 29 11.31 -17.73 0.77
C HIS A 29 10.67 -16.46 0.21
N LEU A 30 11.37 -15.34 0.27
CA LEU A 30 10.94 -14.09 -0.35
C LEU A 30 11.76 -13.79 -1.62
N LEU A 31 11.12 -13.85 -2.80
CA LEU A 31 11.72 -13.40 -4.04
C LEU A 31 11.45 -11.90 -4.21
N LEU A 32 12.51 -11.09 -4.08
CA LEU A 32 12.46 -9.64 -4.20
C LEU A 32 13.03 -9.20 -5.56
N LEU A 33 12.19 -8.61 -6.42
CA LEU A 33 12.56 -8.31 -7.80
C LEU A 33 13.45 -7.07 -7.95
N ASP A 34 13.30 -6.07 -7.08
CA ASP A 34 14.15 -4.86 -7.07
C ASP A 34 14.27 -4.29 -5.66
N ARG A 35 15.50 -4.07 -5.23
CA ARG A 35 15.81 -3.43 -3.93
C ARG A 35 15.84 -1.91 -3.99
N ALA A 36 15.56 -1.30 -5.13
CA ALA A 36 15.58 0.15 -5.24
C ALA A 36 14.58 0.81 -4.29
N GLY A 37 15.09 1.67 -3.41
CA GLY A 37 14.27 2.37 -2.41
C GLY A 37 13.70 1.47 -1.32
N ASP A 38 14.32 0.33 -1.08
CA ASP A 38 13.97 -0.57 0.02
C ASP A 38 14.19 0.10 1.37
N ILE A 39 13.13 0.16 2.15
CA ILE A 39 13.14 0.71 3.51
C ILE A 39 12.45 -0.22 4.51
N LEU A 40 11.85 -1.32 4.04
CA LEU A 40 11.07 -2.22 4.88
C LEU A 40 11.79 -3.54 5.18
N SER A 41 12.90 -3.86 4.51
CA SER A 41 13.70 -5.06 4.81
C SER A 41 14.13 -5.17 6.28
N PRO A 42 14.44 -4.10 7.03
CA PRO A 42 14.73 -4.20 8.47
C PRO A 42 13.59 -4.76 9.33
N TYR A 43 12.36 -4.76 8.81
CA TYR A 43 11.17 -5.28 9.50
C TYR A 43 10.78 -6.70 9.05
N LEU A 44 11.55 -7.31 8.15
CA LEU A 44 11.37 -8.70 7.78
C LEU A 44 11.80 -9.62 8.95
N PRO A 45 11.15 -10.78 9.10
CA PRO A 45 11.64 -11.82 10.00
C PRO A 45 13.06 -12.24 9.62
N SER A 46 13.91 -12.49 10.62
CA SER A 46 15.32 -12.87 10.40
C SER A 46 15.51 -14.30 9.91
N ASP A 47 14.49 -15.11 10.01
CA ASP A 47 14.45 -16.55 9.72
C ASP A 47 13.87 -16.89 8.34
N ILE A 48 13.64 -15.90 7.48
CA ILE A 48 13.24 -16.12 6.08
C ILE A 48 14.44 -16.03 5.12
N THR A 49 14.37 -16.76 4.02
CA THR A 49 15.38 -16.68 2.96
C THR A 49 14.98 -15.64 1.91
N VAL A 50 15.77 -14.56 1.77
CA VAL A 50 15.53 -13.51 0.77
C VAL A 50 16.39 -13.75 -0.46
N HIS A 51 15.74 -13.96 -1.60
CA HIS A 51 16.38 -14.10 -2.90
C HIS A 51 16.35 -12.79 -3.67
N VAL A 52 17.49 -12.40 -4.22
CA VAL A 52 17.65 -11.24 -5.13
C VAL A 52 18.47 -11.64 -6.36
N ASN A 53 18.18 -11.06 -7.51
CA ASN A 53 18.90 -11.32 -8.74
C ASN A 53 19.22 -10.00 -9.45
N ARG A 54 20.50 -9.75 -9.76
CA ARG A 54 20.98 -8.47 -10.30
C ARG A 54 20.47 -8.18 -11.71
N GLU A 55 20.32 -9.21 -12.56
CA GLU A 55 19.80 -9.04 -13.91
C GLU A 55 18.31 -8.62 -13.84
N ILE A 56 17.53 -9.27 -12.96
CA ILE A 56 16.13 -8.93 -12.72
C ILE A 56 16.01 -7.50 -12.20
N GLU A 57 16.81 -7.12 -11.20
CA GLU A 57 16.84 -5.74 -10.70
C GLU A 57 17.12 -4.73 -11.83
N ASN A 58 18.12 -5.01 -12.68
CA ASN A 58 18.47 -4.11 -13.78
C ASN A 58 17.36 -4.00 -14.84
N LEU A 59 16.63 -5.08 -15.11
CA LEU A 59 15.48 -5.05 -16.02
C LEU A 59 14.36 -4.11 -15.53
N HIS A 60 14.24 -3.89 -14.22
CA HIS A 60 13.25 -2.98 -13.63
C HIS A 60 13.70 -1.50 -13.59
N ARG A 61 15.00 -1.21 -13.69
CA ARG A 61 15.60 0.13 -13.47
C ARG A 61 15.68 1.05 -14.71
N GLY A 62 14.93 0.73 -15.78
CA GLY A 62 14.86 1.55 -16.98
C GLY A 62 16.24 1.79 -17.62
N LEU A 63 16.53 3.02 -18.08
CA LEU A 63 17.81 3.34 -18.74
C LEU A 63 19.05 3.10 -17.86
N ARG A 64 18.93 3.27 -16.54
CA ARG A 64 20.04 2.97 -15.62
C ARG A 64 20.34 1.47 -15.62
N GLY A 65 19.30 0.64 -15.63
CA GLY A 65 19.44 -0.80 -15.71
C GLY A 65 20.00 -1.27 -17.07
N VAL A 66 19.55 -0.65 -18.17
CA VAL A 66 20.12 -0.93 -19.51
C VAL A 66 21.63 -0.68 -19.52
N ARG A 67 22.09 0.46 -18.99
CA ARG A 67 23.52 0.75 -18.87
C ARG A 67 24.26 -0.30 -18.04
N ALA A 68 23.69 -0.69 -16.89
CA ALA A 68 24.30 -1.72 -16.04
C ALA A 68 24.41 -3.07 -16.77
N LEU A 69 23.37 -3.50 -17.51
CA LEU A 69 23.38 -4.72 -18.30
C LEU A 69 24.43 -4.69 -19.41
N LEU A 70 24.60 -3.55 -20.07
CA LEU A 70 25.67 -3.37 -21.07
C LEU A 70 27.07 -3.51 -20.45
N PHE A 71 27.32 -2.87 -19.32
CA PHE A 71 28.60 -2.96 -18.61
C PHE A 71 28.93 -4.36 -18.10
N THR A 72 27.90 -5.16 -17.78
CA THR A 72 28.05 -6.55 -17.31
C THR A 72 28.03 -7.57 -18.46
N GLY A 73 27.98 -7.14 -19.73
CA GLY A 73 28.02 -8.02 -20.89
C GLY A 73 26.68 -8.67 -21.27
N HIS A 74 25.58 -8.32 -20.61
CA HIS A 74 24.23 -8.86 -20.88
C HIS A 74 23.53 -8.12 -22.04
N LEU A 75 24.14 -8.13 -23.24
CA LEU A 75 23.70 -7.34 -24.39
C LEU A 75 22.26 -7.65 -24.83
N LEU A 76 21.87 -8.93 -24.82
CA LEU A 76 20.51 -9.35 -25.20
C LEU A 76 19.46 -8.81 -24.21
N LEU A 77 19.75 -8.84 -22.92
CA LEU A 77 18.84 -8.30 -21.90
C LEU A 77 18.75 -6.77 -22.00
N ALA A 78 19.86 -6.09 -22.28
CA ALA A 78 19.89 -4.64 -22.48
C ALA A 78 19.02 -4.22 -23.68
N PHE A 79 19.19 -4.89 -24.82
CA PHE A 79 18.38 -4.65 -26.02
C PHE A 79 16.90 -4.97 -25.76
N GLY A 80 16.61 -6.13 -25.15
CA GLY A 80 15.26 -6.52 -24.78
C GLY A 80 14.57 -5.52 -23.83
N SER A 81 15.35 -4.92 -22.90
CA SER A 81 14.84 -3.87 -21.99
C SER A 81 14.51 -2.58 -22.74
N LEU A 82 15.32 -2.17 -23.74
CA LEU A 82 15.00 -1.03 -24.61
C LEU A 82 13.71 -1.29 -25.41
N LEU A 83 13.57 -2.48 -26.01
CA LEU A 83 12.38 -2.87 -26.73
C LEU A 83 11.15 -2.83 -25.81
N ARG A 84 11.24 -3.34 -24.56
CA ARG A 84 10.18 -3.23 -23.56
C ARG A 84 9.73 -1.79 -23.32
N MET A 85 10.69 -0.86 -23.22
CA MET A 85 10.38 0.55 -23.01
C MET A 85 9.59 1.15 -24.18
N LEU A 86 9.89 0.75 -25.40
CA LEU A 86 9.11 1.11 -26.60
C LEU A 86 7.72 0.47 -26.56
N MET A 87 7.64 -0.82 -26.30
CA MET A 87 6.39 -1.56 -26.19
C MET A 87 5.45 -0.99 -25.12
N SER A 88 6.00 -0.46 -24.01
CA SER A 88 5.20 0.12 -22.92
C SER A 88 4.42 1.37 -23.31
N LYS A 89 4.84 2.05 -24.39
CA LYS A 89 4.11 3.19 -24.97
C LYS A 89 2.89 2.75 -25.78
N ILE A 90 2.89 1.50 -26.26
CA ILE A 90 1.80 0.94 -27.08
C ILE A 90 0.88 0.09 -26.20
N SER A 91 1.43 -0.82 -25.41
CA SER A 91 0.68 -1.72 -24.54
C SER A 91 1.46 -2.08 -23.29
N ARG A 92 0.94 -1.72 -22.11
CA ARG A 92 1.52 -2.12 -20.82
C ARG A 92 1.42 -3.64 -20.60
N ALA A 93 0.34 -4.26 -21.07
CA ALA A 93 0.13 -5.69 -20.95
C ALA A 93 1.23 -6.49 -21.66
N TRP A 94 1.49 -6.19 -22.92
CA TRP A 94 2.52 -6.87 -23.71
C TRP A 94 3.94 -6.52 -23.23
N ALA A 95 4.18 -5.29 -22.82
CA ALA A 95 5.47 -4.90 -22.23
C ALA A 95 5.74 -5.64 -20.90
N GLY A 96 4.72 -5.84 -20.07
CA GLY A 96 4.81 -6.63 -18.83
C GLY A 96 5.11 -8.10 -19.10
N ARG A 97 4.43 -8.70 -20.08
CA ARG A 97 4.70 -10.08 -20.51
C ARG A 97 6.11 -10.24 -21.09
N TRP A 98 6.55 -9.28 -21.91
CA TRP A 98 7.91 -9.25 -22.45
C TRP A 98 8.96 -9.14 -21.35
N LEU A 99 8.71 -8.33 -20.32
CA LEU A 99 9.59 -8.24 -19.16
C LEU A 99 9.70 -9.60 -18.45
N ALA A 100 8.58 -10.25 -18.19
CA ALA A 100 8.56 -11.58 -17.57
C ALA A 100 9.36 -12.61 -18.38
N TYR A 101 9.24 -12.56 -19.71
CA TYR A 101 10.02 -13.41 -20.61
C TYR A 101 11.54 -13.16 -20.52
N LEU A 102 11.96 -11.88 -20.43
CA LEU A 102 13.36 -11.49 -20.34
C LEU A 102 14.01 -11.86 -18.99
N MET A 103 13.24 -11.89 -17.93
CA MET A 103 13.77 -12.21 -16.59
C MET A 103 14.33 -13.64 -16.59
N PRO A 104 15.59 -13.84 -16.13
CA PRO A 104 16.15 -15.17 -15.93
C PRO A 104 15.40 -15.90 -14.81
N ARG A 105 15.56 -17.22 -14.73
CA ARG A 105 15.06 -17.98 -13.58
C ARG A 105 15.68 -17.47 -12.32
N PHE A 106 14.87 -17.30 -11.29
CA PHE A 106 15.32 -16.80 -9.99
C PHE A 106 16.01 -17.89 -9.19
N THR A 107 15.48 -19.10 -9.26
CA THR A 107 15.94 -20.29 -8.56
C THR A 107 15.48 -21.55 -9.28
N ASP A 108 16.21 -22.65 -9.08
CA ASP A 108 15.80 -24.00 -9.54
C ASP A 108 15.03 -24.77 -8.45
N LEU A 109 14.73 -24.13 -7.32
CA LEU A 109 13.90 -24.73 -6.27
C LEU A 109 12.47 -24.93 -6.75
N THR A 110 11.85 -26.01 -6.31
CA THR A 110 10.42 -26.27 -6.43
C THR A 110 9.74 -25.98 -5.11
N PHE A 111 8.63 -25.24 -5.16
CA PHE A 111 7.86 -24.83 -3.98
C PHE A 111 6.53 -25.58 -3.92
N ASP A 112 6.04 -25.85 -2.71
CA ASP A 112 4.68 -26.35 -2.55
C ASP A 112 3.65 -25.27 -2.90
N LEU A 113 3.89 -24.03 -2.49
CA LEU A 113 3.07 -22.87 -2.81
C LEU A 113 3.92 -21.69 -3.27
N ILE A 114 3.56 -21.07 -4.37
CA ILE A 114 4.13 -19.79 -4.82
C ILE A 114 3.04 -18.73 -4.77
N ILE A 115 3.33 -17.63 -4.08
CA ILE A 115 2.44 -16.49 -3.95
C ILE A 115 3.02 -15.29 -4.69
N ASP A 116 2.35 -14.85 -5.75
CA ASP A 116 2.60 -13.54 -6.33
C ASP A 116 1.79 -12.50 -5.56
N TYR A 117 2.49 -11.63 -4.85
CA TYR A 117 1.89 -10.60 -4.01
C TYR A 117 1.76 -9.24 -4.71
N GLY A 118 2.20 -9.11 -5.94
CA GLY A 118 2.21 -7.84 -6.68
C GLY A 118 1.33 -7.80 -7.93
N GLY A 119 0.95 -8.96 -8.44
CA GLY A 119 0.16 -9.11 -9.66
C GLY A 119 0.89 -8.76 -10.96
N GLN A 120 0.17 -8.84 -12.09
CA GLN A 120 0.62 -8.38 -13.41
C GLN A 120 1.92 -9.06 -13.88
N GLN A 121 2.98 -8.31 -14.19
CA GLN A 121 4.24 -8.89 -14.69
C GLN A 121 4.86 -9.92 -13.75
N GLN A 122 4.60 -9.84 -12.46
CA GLN A 122 5.06 -10.81 -11.47
C GLN A 122 4.27 -12.11 -11.61
N LEU A 123 2.95 -12.02 -11.81
CA LEU A 123 2.09 -13.16 -12.16
C LEU A 123 2.62 -13.89 -13.41
N TYR A 124 2.93 -13.15 -14.47
CA TYR A 124 3.40 -13.77 -15.73
C TYR A 124 4.73 -14.49 -15.50
N TYR A 125 5.65 -13.86 -14.77
CA TYR A 125 6.93 -14.46 -14.42
C TYR A 125 6.74 -15.72 -13.54
N MET A 126 5.90 -15.65 -12.52
CA MET A 126 5.59 -16.79 -11.67
C MET A 126 5.08 -18.00 -12.48
N VAL A 127 4.14 -17.74 -13.38
CA VAL A 127 3.52 -18.80 -14.20
C VAL A 127 4.53 -19.42 -15.15
N ASP A 128 5.34 -18.58 -15.84
CA ASP A 128 6.20 -19.04 -16.95
C ASP A 128 7.58 -19.53 -16.49
N LYS A 129 8.07 -19.14 -15.29
CA LYS A 129 9.46 -19.33 -14.89
C LYS A 129 9.69 -20.06 -13.57
N LEU A 130 8.71 -20.11 -12.67
CA LEU A 130 8.88 -20.72 -11.35
C LEU A 130 8.17 -22.08 -11.30
N ASP A 131 8.80 -23.04 -10.63
CA ASP A 131 8.25 -24.36 -10.40
C ASP A 131 7.59 -24.44 -9.02
N GLY A 132 6.28 -24.69 -9.00
CA GLY A 132 5.49 -24.82 -7.79
C GLY A 132 4.25 -25.66 -8.01
N LYS A 133 3.88 -26.45 -6.98
CA LYS A 133 2.70 -27.32 -7.03
C LYS A 133 1.42 -26.50 -7.12
N LYS A 134 1.35 -25.37 -6.36
CA LYS A 134 0.25 -24.43 -6.35
C LYS A 134 0.77 -23.01 -6.63
N LYS A 135 -0.01 -22.22 -7.35
CA LYS A 135 0.31 -20.84 -7.70
C LYS A 135 -0.86 -19.93 -7.41
N ILE A 136 -0.66 -18.91 -6.56
CA ILE A 136 -1.67 -17.94 -6.15
C ILE A 136 -1.20 -16.55 -6.56
N THR A 137 -2.12 -15.69 -6.98
CA THR A 137 -1.83 -14.29 -7.28
C THR A 137 -2.75 -13.37 -6.49
N PHE A 138 -2.21 -12.22 -6.06
CA PHE A 138 -2.97 -11.14 -5.45
C PHE A 138 -3.22 -10.00 -6.41
N PHE A 139 -4.38 -9.36 -6.27
CA PHE A 139 -4.67 -8.09 -6.90
C PHE A 139 -5.17 -7.09 -5.84
N HIS A 140 -4.35 -6.09 -5.51
CA HIS A 140 -4.55 -5.18 -4.37
C HIS A 140 -5.33 -3.90 -4.69
N ASN A 141 -6.07 -3.83 -5.80
CA ASN A 141 -6.77 -2.61 -6.21
C ASN A 141 -8.13 -2.95 -6.82
N ASP A 142 -8.93 -1.93 -7.09
CA ASP A 142 -10.10 -2.02 -7.96
C ASP A 142 -9.64 -2.17 -9.42
N TYR A 143 -9.94 -3.34 -10.01
CA TYR A 143 -9.52 -3.67 -11.38
C TYR A 143 -10.11 -2.72 -12.42
N SER A 144 -11.29 -2.15 -12.19
CA SER A 144 -11.92 -1.17 -13.09
C SER A 144 -11.08 0.09 -13.29
N LYS A 145 -10.23 0.42 -12.32
CA LYS A 145 -9.31 1.57 -12.36
C LYS A 145 -7.96 1.25 -12.97
N TRP A 146 -7.63 -0.06 -13.17
CA TRP A 146 -6.33 -0.54 -13.65
C TRP A 146 -6.43 -1.58 -14.79
N PRO A 147 -7.29 -1.40 -15.82
CA PRO A 147 -7.49 -2.41 -16.86
C PRO A 147 -6.35 -2.48 -17.87
N TYR A 148 -5.24 -1.77 -17.62
CA TYR A 148 -4.11 -1.64 -18.56
C TYR A 148 -3.42 -2.95 -18.89
N TYR A 149 -3.62 -3.99 -18.08
CA TYR A 149 -2.99 -5.31 -18.22
C TYR A 149 -3.99 -6.39 -18.64
N TYR A 150 -5.26 -6.05 -18.87
CA TYR A 150 -6.32 -7.02 -19.17
C TYR A 150 -5.97 -7.99 -20.31
N ALA A 151 -5.36 -7.49 -21.42
CA ALA A 151 -5.02 -8.32 -22.56
C ALA A 151 -4.03 -9.46 -22.23
N ALA A 152 -3.21 -9.29 -21.19
CA ALA A 152 -2.30 -10.32 -20.70
C ALA A 152 -2.92 -11.08 -19.52
N ASP A 153 -3.54 -10.39 -18.54
CA ASP A 153 -4.11 -11.00 -17.34
C ASP A 153 -5.12 -12.12 -17.69
N ARG A 154 -5.97 -11.91 -18.71
CA ARG A 154 -6.91 -12.93 -19.20
C ARG A 154 -6.25 -14.22 -19.71
N LEU A 155 -4.95 -14.19 -20.05
CA LEU A 155 -4.19 -15.35 -20.48
C LEU A 155 -3.51 -16.07 -19.31
N TYR A 156 -3.32 -15.38 -18.19
CA TYR A 156 -2.57 -15.88 -17.03
C TYR A 156 -3.45 -16.25 -15.85
N TYR A 157 -4.53 -15.53 -15.57
CA TYR A 157 -5.45 -15.86 -14.50
C TYR A 157 -6.04 -17.29 -14.57
N PRO A 158 -6.38 -17.84 -15.75
CA PRO A 158 -6.79 -19.24 -15.84
C PRO A 158 -5.73 -20.26 -15.40
N LYS A 159 -4.44 -19.87 -15.42
CA LYS A 159 -3.29 -20.76 -15.15
C LYS A 159 -2.87 -20.81 -13.69
N VAL A 160 -3.47 -20.01 -12.82
CA VAL A 160 -3.23 -20.05 -11.39
C VAL A 160 -4.33 -20.81 -10.66
N ASP A 161 -4.02 -21.32 -9.47
CA ASP A 161 -4.97 -22.07 -8.66
C ASP A 161 -5.96 -21.13 -7.97
N GLN A 162 -5.51 -19.91 -7.54
CA GLN A 162 -6.34 -18.94 -6.84
C GLN A 162 -5.94 -17.51 -7.18
N ILE A 163 -6.94 -16.62 -7.18
CA ILE A 163 -6.79 -15.17 -7.33
C ILE A 163 -7.39 -14.53 -6.09
N LEU A 164 -6.58 -13.80 -5.34
CA LEU A 164 -6.97 -13.17 -4.09
C LEU A 164 -7.07 -11.66 -4.25
N SER A 165 -8.09 -11.06 -3.66
CA SER A 165 -8.22 -9.60 -3.58
C SER A 165 -8.66 -9.14 -2.20
N ILE A 166 -8.48 -7.85 -1.92
CA ILE A 166 -8.42 -7.29 -0.57
C ILE A 166 -9.79 -6.95 0.04
N SER A 167 -10.87 -6.96 -0.75
CA SER A 167 -12.22 -6.67 -0.31
C SER A 167 -13.26 -7.34 -1.21
N GLN A 168 -14.49 -7.49 -0.72
CA GLN A 168 -15.57 -8.07 -1.51
C GLN A 168 -15.86 -7.23 -2.77
N THR A 169 -15.88 -5.91 -2.65
CA THR A 169 -16.04 -5.00 -3.80
C THR A 169 -14.98 -5.25 -4.88
N CYS A 170 -13.71 -5.41 -4.50
CA CYS A 170 -12.64 -5.73 -5.45
C CYS A 170 -12.80 -7.11 -6.08
N VAL A 171 -13.26 -8.10 -5.31
CA VAL A 171 -13.58 -9.45 -5.81
C VAL A 171 -14.71 -9.41 -6.84
N ASP A 172 -15.79 -8.69 -6.56
CA ASP A 172 -16.95 -8.59 -7.46
C ASP A 172 -16.54 -7.95 -8.80
N VAL A 173 -15.71 -6.91 -8.75
CA VAL A 173 -15.13 -6.29 -9.95
C VAL A 173 -14.27 -7.29 -10.72
N LEU A 174 -13.38 -8.02 -10.05
CA LEU A 174 -12.54 -9.04 -10.71
C LEU A 174 -13.38 -10.14 -11.35
N LYS A 175 -14.43 -10.64 -10.68
CA LYS A 175 -15.35 -11.64 -11.24
C LYS A 175 -16.09 -11.14 -12.48
N ALA A 176 -16.44 -9.86 -12.50
CA ALA A 176 -17.05 -9.23 -13.68
C ALA A 176 -16.10 -9.14 -14.89
N TYR A 177 -14.80 -8.85 -14.63
CA TYR A 177 -13.78 -8.81 -15.70
C TYR A 177 -13.32 -10.18 -16.15
N PHE A 178 -13.32 -11.17 -15.25
CA PHE A 178 -12.80 -12.53 -15.50
C PHE A 178 -13.84 -13.61 -15.12
N PRO A 179 -15.00 -13.66 -15.83
CA PRO A 179 -16.09 -14.57 -15.49
C PRO A 179 -15.68 -16.05 -15.56
N ASP A 180 -14.74 -16.40 -16.45
CA ASP A 180 -14.22 -17.77 -16.58
C ASP A 180 -13.35 -18.21 -15.39
N CYS A 181 -12.94 -17.26 -14.53
CA CYS A 181 -12.14 -17.51 -13.34
C CYS A 181 -12.91 -17.27 -12.04
N LYS A 182 -14.23 -16.99 -12.09
CA LYS A 182 -15.02 -16.55 -10.93
C LYS A 182 -14.89 -17.44 -9.69
N ASP A 183 -14.78 -18.76 -9.90
CA ASP A 183 -14.70 -19.75 -8.81
C ASP A 183 -13.32 -19.78 -8.14
N LYS A 184 -12.31 -19.20 -8.79
CA LYS A 184 -10.94 -19.03 -8.26
C LYS A 184 -10.70 -17.66 -7.62
N ILE A 185 -11.71 -16.77 -7.60
CA ILE A 185 -11.55 -15.41 -7.09
C ILE A 185 -12.22 -15.31 -5.71
N SER A 186 -11.43 -14.99 -4.68
CA SER A 186 -11.93 -14.84 -3.32
C SER A 186 -11.25 -13.69 -2.55
N VAL A 187 -11.79 -13.37 -1.38
CA VAL A 187 -11.26 -12.32 -0.51
C VAL A 187 -10.17 -12.87 0.40
N MET A 188 -9.03 -12.18 0.42
CA MET A 188 -8.08 -12.21 1.51
C MET A 188 -7.64 -10.78 1.82
N GLN A 189 -7.93 -10.30 3.01
CA GLN A 189 -7.60 -8.94 3.40
C GLN A 189 -6.10 -8.76 3.56
N ASN A 190 -5.61 -7.53 3.33
CA ASN A 190 -4.25 -7.17 3.70
C ASN A 190 -4.08 -7.33 5.21
N ILE A 191 -3.03 -8.00 5.63
CA ILE A 191 -2.77 -8.22 7.05
C ILE A 191 -2.24 -6.95 7.70
N SER A 192 -2.88 -6.56 8.81
CA SER A 192 -2.45 -5.50 9.71
C SER A 192 -2.29 -6.12 11.11
N SER A 193 -1.07 -6.16 11.62
CA SER A 193 -0.76 -6.81 12.91
C SER A 193 -0.75 -5.77 14.04
N PRO A 194 -1.71 -5.80 14.99
CA PRO A 194 -1.72 -4.90 16.15
C PRO A 194 -0.44 -4.98 16.97
N VAL A 195 0.09 -6.18 17.15
CA VAL A 195 1.32 -6.42 17.92
C VAL A 195 2.50 -5.66 17.31
N LEU A 196 2.71 -5.80 16.00
CA LEU A 196 3.81 -5.13 15.30
C LEU A 196 3.64 -3.61 15.28
N ILE A 197 2.45 -3.15 14.94
CA ILE A 197 2.14 -1.71 14.84
C ILE A 197 2.31 -1.03 16.20
N THR A 198 1.78 -1.62 17.26
CA THR A 198 1.89 -1.07 18.62
C THR A 198 3.34 -1.07 19.11
N LYS A 199 4.11 -2.14 18.83
CA LYS A 199 5.53 -2.20 19.16
C LYS A 199 6.31 -1.08 18.47
N GLN A 200 6.13 -0.93 17.16
CA GLN A 200 6.82 0.10 16.37
C GLN A 200 6.37 1.52 16.70
N ALA A 201 5.13 1.72 17.14
CA ALA A 201 4.61 3.02 17.57
C ALA A 201 5.25 3.56 18.85
N ASN A 202 5.99 2.72 19.57
CA ASN A 202 6.74 3.13 20.79
C ASN A 202 8.17 3.61 20.51
N GLU A 203 8.61 3.57 19.23
CA GLU A 203 9.91 4.12 18.86
C GLU A 203 9.94 5.65 19.05
N THR A 204 11.06 6.16 19.53
CA THR A 204 11.25 7.61 19.72
C THR A 204 11.51 8.29 18.38
N VAL A 205 10.80 9.39 18.11
CA VAL A 205 10.96 10.24 16.92
C VAL A 205 10.82 11.72 17.32
N ASP A 206 11.39 12.60 16.50
CA ASP A 206 11.19 14.02 16.65
C ASP A 206 9.77 14.41 16.23
N LEU A 207 9.06 15.08 17.12
CA LEU A 207 7.68 15.51 16.93
C LEU A 207 7.57 17.03 16.95
N PRO A 208 6.73 17.63 16.10
CA PRO A 208 6.43 19.05 16.22
C PRO A 208 5.61 19.31 17.50
N ILE A 209 5.77 20.51 18.04
CA ILE A 209 5.00 20.97 19.23
C ILE A 209 3.89 21.87 18.72
N ALA A 210 2.65 21.55 19.07
CA ALA A 210 1.48 22.38 18.81
C ALA A 210 0.32 21.98 19.76
N PRO A 211 -0.68 22.88 19.99
CA PRO A 211 -1.88 22.54 20.73
C PRO A 211 -2.74 21.47 20.08
N LEU A 212 -2.70 21.37 18.75
CA LEU A 212 -3.40 20.35 17.96
C LEU A 212 -2.43 19.74 16.94
N LEU A 213 -2.20 18.45 17.06
CA LEU A 213 -1.38 17.67 16.12
C LEU A 213 -2.29 16.85 15.18
N LEU A 214 -2.23 17.17 13.91
CA LEU A 214 -2.90 16.41 12.85
C LEU A 214 -1.87 15.54 12.11
N VAL A 215 -2.29 14.37 11.63
CA VAL A 215 -1.45 13.52 10.78
C VAL A 215 -2.24 12.96 9.61
N SER A 216 -1.60 12.92 8.43
CA SER A 216 -2.08 12.20 7.25
C SER A 216 -0.98 11.29 6.71
N LEU A 217 -1.32 10.04 6.45
CA LEU A 217 -0.40 9.04 5.91
C LEU A 217 -0.79 8.67 4.48
N GLY A 218 0.12 8.90 3.54
CA GLY A 218 -0.07 8.60 2.12
C GLY A 218 0.79 9.46 1.23
N HIS A 219 0.81 9.16 -0.07
CA HIS A 219 1.50 10.02 -1.03
C HIS A 219 0.91 11.43 -1.06
N ILE A 220 1.77 12.43 -1.10
CA ILE A 220 1.36 13.85 -1.20
C ILE A 220 0.97 14.10 -2.66
N MET A 221 -0.34 14.02 -2.92
CA MET A 221 -0.97 14.15 -4.23
C MET A 221 -2.48 14.40 -4.11
N ARG A 222 -3.10 14.96 -5.16
CA ARG A 222 -4.54 15.28 -5.17
C ARG A 222 -5.44 14.06 -4.98
N ARG A 223 -5.05 12.89 -5.51
CA ARG A 223 -5.83 11.66 -5.29
C ARG A 223 -5.97 11.32 -3.81
N LYS A 224 -4.96 11.64 -2.99
CA LYS A 224 -4.96 11.47 -1.54
C LYS A 224 -5.50 12.69 -0.78
N GLY A 225 -6.04 13.69 -1.50
CA GLY A 225 -6.72 14.84 -0.93
C GLY A 225 -5.81 15.85 -0.25
N THR A 226 -4.51 15.87 -0.59
CA THR A 226 -3.60 16.88 0.00
C THR A 226 -4.04 18.32 -0.31
N ASP A 227 -4.67 18.55 -1.44
CA ASP A 227 -5.26 19.85 -1.80
C ASP A 227 -6.44 20.22 -0.88
N PHE A 228 -7.29 19.26 -0.49
CA PHE A 228 -8.34 19.49 0.53
C PHE A 228 -7.72 19.81 1.90
N SER A 229 -6.61 19.14 2.24
CA SER A 229 -5.87 19.46 3.49
C SER A 229 -5.34 20.89 3.48
N ILE A 230 -4.86 21.39 2.34
CA ILE A 230 -4.38 22.77 2.21
C ILE A 230 -5.55 23.75 2.34
N ASP A 231 -6.69 23.49 1.68
CA ASP A 231 -7.87 24.33 1.78
C ASP A 231 -8.41 24.37 3.23
N ALA A 232 -8.51 23.21 3.88
CA ALA A 232 -8.91 23.13 5.29
C ALA A 232 -7.93 23.89 6.21
N ALA A 233 -6.64 23.76 5.99
CA ALA A 233 -5.63 24.45 6.79
C ALA A 233 -5.74 25.98 6.73
N LYS A 234 -6.12 26.54 5.58
CA LYS A 234 -6.42 27.99 5.45
C LYS A 234 -7.59 28.41 6.33
N ILE A 235 -8.64 27.60 6.33
CA ILE A 235 -9.84 27.87 7.14
C ILE A 235 -9.52 27.77 8.62
N LEU A 236 -8.78 26.74 9.03
CA LEU A 236 -8.30 26.58 10.41
C LEU A 236 -7.47 27.80 10.84
N GLN A 237 -6.52 28.24 10.04
CA GLN A 237 -5.70 29.41 10.31
C GLN A 237 -6.53 30.69 10.42
N LYS A 238 -7.48 30.89 9.50
CA LYS A 238 -8.39 32.03 9.52
C LYS A 238 -9.27 32.07 10.79
N ASN A 239 -9.63 30.90 11.30
CA ASN A 239 -10.41 30.73 12.54
C ASN A 239 -9.54 30.76 13.81
N GLY A 240 -8.24 31.08 13.68
CA GLY A 240 -7.33 31.20 14.84
C GLY A 240 -6.98 29.86 15.50
N VAL A 241 -7.20 28.73 14.82
CA VAL A 241 -6.82 27.41 15.34
C VAL A 241 -5.30 27.24 15.24
N GLU A 242 -4.65 26.96 16.36
CA GLU A 242 -3.23 26.65 16.41
C GLU A 242 -2.99 25.16 16.24
N PHE A 243 -2.31 24.76 15.13
CA PHE A 243 -2.08 23.37 14.78
C PHE A 243 -0.75 23.16 14.07
N LYS A 244 -0.29 21.90 14.05
CA LYS A 244 0.68 21.38 13.09
C LYS A 244 0.06 20.15 12.39
N TRP A 245 0.26 20.04 11.08
CA TRP A 245 -0.23 18.92 10.28
C TRP A 245 0.94 18.16 9.69
N MET A 246 1.18 16.96 10.18
CA MET A 246 2.23 16.06 9.70
C MET A 246 1.76 15.33 8.44
N LEU A 247 2.50 15.48 7.35
CA LEU A 247 2.28 14.75 6.09
C LEU A 247 3.37 13.69 5.94
N VAL A 248 2.99 12.41 6.06
CA VAL A 248 3.91 11.27 6.00
C VAL A 248 3.72 10.52 4.70
N GLY A 249 4.68 10.64 3.78
CA GLY A 249 4.66 9.95 2.49
C GLY A 249 5.46 10.63 1.41
N LYS A 250 5.54 9.98 0.24
CA LYS A 250 6.29 10.51 -0.90
C LYS A 250 5.60 11.74 -1.49
N VAL A 251 6.36 12.79 -1.73
CA VAL A 251 5.90 13.93 -2.53
C VAL A 251 5.86 13.50 -4.00
N VAL A 252 4.65 13.35 -4.55
CA VAL A 252 4.42 13.00 -5.96
C VAL A 252 4.12 14.26 -6.76
N GLU A 253 3.25 15.13 -6.28
CA GLU A 253 2.87 16.38 -6.91
C GLU A 253 3.53 17.55 -6.17
N LYS A 254 4.65 18.02 -6.71
CA LYS A 254 5.47 19.09 -6.10
C LYS A 254 4.78 20.45 -6.07
N ASP A 255 3.80 20.67 -6.92
CA ASP A 255 3.01 21.90 -6.94
C ASP A 255 2.17 22.07 -5.66
N LEU A 256 1.79 20.99 -5.00
CA LEU A 256 1.11 21.05 -3.69
C LEU A 256 2.02 21.61 -2.59
N ILE A 257 3.32 21.28 -2.61
CA ILE A 257 4.28 21.86 -1.67
C ILE A 257 4.45 23.36 -1.92
N ARG A 258 4.59 23.76 -3.19
CA ARG A 258 4.66 25.18 -3.56
C ARG A 258 3.39 25.93 -3.14
N ARG A 259 2.22 25.28 -3.26
CA ARG A 259 0.95 25.85 -2.82
C ARG A 259 0.93 26.08 -1.30
N ILE A 260 1.41 25.14 -0.49
CA ILE A 260 1.54 25.31 0.97
C ILE A 260 2.36 26.58 1.30
N GLU A 261 3.49 26.79 0.59
CA GLU A 261 4.36 27.96 0.77
C GLU A 261 3.66 29.26 0.32
N GLN A 262 3.05 29.26 -0.86
CA GLN A 262 2.38 30.43 -1.44
C GLN A 262 1.17 30.90 -0.63
N GLU A 263 0.51 29.97 0.04
CA GLU A 263 -0.67 30.28 0.89
C GLU A 263 -0.28 30.61 2.35
N GLY A 264 1.02 30.73 2.66
CA GLY A 264 1.51 31.09 3.98
C GLY A 264 1.29 30.01 5.05
N LEU A 265 1.26 28.74 4.61
CA LEU A 265 1.00 27.59 5.49
C LEU A 265 2.25 26.78 5.81
N ALA A 266 3.44 27.24 5.39
CA ALA A 266 4.70 26.51 5.59
C ALA A 266 4.95 26.16 7.06
N ASP A 267 4.59 27.05 7.99
CA ASP A 267 4.73 26.82 9.43
C ASP A 267 3.63 25.90 10.00
N ARG A 268 2.59 25.61 9.27
CA ARG A 268 1.49 24.74 9.70
C ARG A 268 1.69 23.29 9.26
N PHE A 269 2.32 23.06 8.11
CA PHE A 269 2.60 21.72 7.59
C PHE A 269 4.02 21.24 7.91
N VAL A 270 4.13 20.01 8.40
CA VAL A 270 5.40 19.31 8.59
C VAL A 270 5.48 18.17 7.58
N VAL A 271 6.17 18.41 6.45
CA VAL A 271 6.33 17.42 5.39
C VAL A 271 7.46 16.46 5.77
N LEU A 272 7.10 15.33 6.35
CA LEU A 272 8.05 14.34 6.85
C LEU A 272 8.68 13.48 5.74
N GLY A 273 8.08 13.47 4.54
CA GLY A 273 8.53 12.58 3.48
C GLY A 273 8.26 11.11 3.79
N ILE A 274 8.99 10.22 3.12
CA ILE A 274 8.86 8.78 3.34
C ILE A 274 9.46 8.43 4.71
N ARG A 275 8.70 7.66 5.52
CA ARG A 275 9.17 7.06 6.77
C ARG A 275 8.96 5.54 6.70
N SER A 276 9.98 4.77 7.06
CA SER A 276 9.87 3.31 7.20
C SER A 276 8.90 2.93 8.31
N ASN A 277 8.99 3.65 9.44
CA ASN A 277 8.06 3.54 10.55
C ASN A 277 7.27 4.85 10.72
N PRO A 278 6.01 4.93 10.27
CA PRO A 278 5.15 6.10 10.46
C PRO A 278 4.37 6.08 11.77
N TYR A 279 4.34 4.97 12.49
CA TYR A 279 3.43 4.74 13.61
C TYR A 279 3.66 5.66 14.81
N PRO A 280 4.90 6.08 15.18
CA PRO A 280 5.10 7.05 16.24
C PRO A 280 4.42 8.39 15.94
N TYR A 281 4.40 8.83 14.67
CA TYR A 281 3.73 10.07 14.25
C TYR A 281 2.21 9.94 14.34
N ILE A 282 1.66 8.76 13.95
CA ILE A 282 0.23 8.48 14.10
C ILE A 282 -0.12 8.45 15.58
N LYS A 283 0.65 7.74 16.41
CA LYS A 283 0.41 7.63 17.85
C LYS A 283 0.43 8.99 18.55
N ALA A 284 1.33 9.89 18.17
CA ALA A 284 1.47 11.20 18.76
C ALA A 284 0.38 12.19 18.35
N ALA A 285 -0.25 12.01 17.20
CA ALA A 285 -1.28 12.93 16.72
C ALA A 285 -2.56 12.88 17.57
N ASP A 286 -3.25 14.02 17.68
CA ASP A 286 -4.57 14.11 18.28
C ASP A 286 -5.67 13.57 17.37
N ILE A 287 -5.53 13.83 16.05
CA ILE A 287 -6.50 13.43 15.02
C ILE A 287 -5.75 12.89 13.80
N TYR A 288 -6.19 11.74 13.32
CA TYR A 288 -5.78 11.19 12.05
C TYR A 288 -6.74 11.66 10.95
N VAL A 289 -6.22 12.28 9.89
CA VAL A 289 -7.01 12.86 8.82
C VAL A 289 -6.73 12.13 7.50
N HIS A 290 -7.76 11.57 6.88
CA HIS A 290 -7.66 10.82 5.62
C HIS A 290 -8.55 11.41 4.53
N PRO A 291 -8.10 12.47 3.84
CA PRO A 291 -8.94 13.25 2.93
C PRO A 291 -8.97 12.68 1.51
N ALA A 292 -8.82 11.37 1.35
CA ALA A 292 -8.66 10.73 0.04
C ALA A 292 -9.91 10.84 -0.82
N ARG A 293 -9.73 11.02 -2.14
CA ARG A 293 -10.83 10.95 -3.13
C ARG A 293 -11.24 9.53 -3.45
N PHE A 294 -10.33 8.59 -3.28
CA PHE A 294 -10.56 7.21 -3.61
C PHE A 294 -9.63 6.30 -2.82
N GLU A 295 -10.19 5.23 -2.26
CA GLU A 295 -9.49 4.11 -1.64
C GLU A 295 -10.20 2.81 -2.03
N GLY A 296 -9.45 1.71 -2.07
CA GLY A 296 -10.03 0.36 -2.01
C GLY A 296 -10.27 -0.01 -0.55
N LYS A 297 -9.30 -0.71 0.07
CA LYS A 297 -9.21 -0.86 1.52
C LYS A 297 -7.87 -0.27 1.97
N SER A 298 -7.92 0.82 2.76
CA SER A 298 -6.72 1.55 3.15
C SER A 298 -6.07 0.94 4.38
N ILE A 299 -4.87 0.37 4.22
CA ILE A 299 -4.05 -0.11 5.34
C ILE A 299 -3.74 1.02 6.32
N ALA A 300 -3.52 2.24 5.81
CA ALA A 300 -3.25 3.40 6.66
C ALA A 300 -4.42 3.73 7.62
N LEU A 301 -5.66 3.43 7.22
CA LEU A 301 -6.82 3.54 8.11
C LEU A 301 -6.85 2.41 9.14
N ASP A 302 -6.50 1.18 8.76
CA ASP A 302 -6.36 0.08 9.74
C ASP A 302 -5.25 0.39 10.75
N GLU A 303 -4.11 0.97 10.31
CA GLU A 303 -3.02 1.43 11.17
C GLU A 303 -3.50 2.50 12.18
N ALA A 304 -4.31 3.47 11.74
CA ALA A 304 -4.88 4.49 12.61
C ALA A 304 -5.89 3.93 13.61
N LYS A 305 -6.74 2.97 13.18
CA LYS A 305 -7.68 2.24 14.06
C LYS A 305 -6.96 1.45 15.14
N ILE A 306 -5.91 0.69 14.77
CA ILE A 306 -5.10 -0.09 15.70
C ILE A 306 -4.44 0.81 16.75
N LEU A 307 -4.04 2.02 16.36
CA LEU A 307 -3.49 3.02 17.28
C LEU A 307 -4.57 3.86 17.97
N CYS A 308 -5.84 3.48 17.85
CA CYS A 308 -7.00 4.07 18.48
C CYS A 308 -7.08 5.60 18.32
N LYS A 309 -6.75 6.11 17.12
CA LYS A 309 -6.81 7.55 16.84
C LYS A 309 -8.23 7.99 16.51
N PRO A 310 -8.68 9.15 17.00
CA PRO A 310 -9.83 9.84 16.41
C PRO A 310 -9.58 10.07 14.92
N ILE A 311 -10.50 9.61 14.06
CA ILE A 311 -10.33 9.59 12.61
C ILE A 311 -11.32 10.52 11.95
N ILE A 312 -10.84 11.34 11.01
CA ILE A 312 -11.67 12.06 10.04
C ILE A 312 -11.37 11.49 8.66
N VAL A 313 -12.40 11.09 7.93
CA VAL A 313 -12.28 10.59 6.55
C VAL A 313 -13.26 11.32 5.63
N THR A 314 -12.92 11.44 4.37
CA THR A 314 -13.85 11.88 3.33
C THR A 314 -14.78 10.73 2.91
N ASN A 315 -15.96 11.07 2.34
CA ASN A 315 -16.99 10.11 1.93
C ASN A 315 -16.67 9.40 0.59
N PHE A 316 -15.46 8.84 0.43
CA PHE A 316 -15.14 8.02 -0.74
C PHE A 316 -16.00 6.75 -0.80
N SER A 317 -16.14 6.17 -1.98
CA SER A 317 -17.15 5.13 -2.30
C SER A 317 -17.14 3.88 -1.41
N THR A 318 -16.01 3.54 -0.80
CA THR A 318 -15.84 2.36 0.08
C THR A 318 -15.73 2.73 1.56
N VAL A 319 -16.01 3.98 1.94
CA VAL A 319 -15.83 4.46 3.32
C VAL A 319 -16.71 3.70 4.31
N ASN A 320 -17.95 3.39 3.93
CA ASN A 320 -18.91 2.68 4.76
C ASN A 320 -18.59 1.19 4.98
N ASP A 321 -17.65 0.63 4.20
CA ASP A 321 -17.12 -0.72 4.46
C ASP A 321 -16.24 -0.76 5.73
N GLN A 322 -15.78 0.42 6.21
CA GLN A 322 -14.81 0.53 7.30
C GLN A 322 -15.26 1.44 8.43
N PHE A 323 -16.17 2.38 8.18
CA PHE A 323 -16.57 3.40 9.13
C PHE A 323 -18.08 3.64 9.13
N GLU A 324 -18.58 3.97 10.31
CA GLU A 324 -19.92 4.49 10.55
C GLU A 324 -19.77 5.91 11.13
N ASP A 325 -20.40 6.89 10.45
CA ASP A 325 -20.27 8.30 10.83
C ASP A 325 -20.74 8.54 12.27
N ARG A 326 -19.96 9.34 13.01
CA ARG A 326 -20.18 9.70 14.42
C ARG A 326 -20.19 8.53 15.43
N VAL A 327 -19.87 7.31 14.96
CA VAL A 327 -19.71 6.12 15.80
C VAL A 327 -18.23 5.79 16.00
N ASN A 328 -17.47 5.66 14.92
CA ASN A 328 -16.04 5.30 14.98
C ASN A 328 -15.13 6.20 14.13
N ALA A 329 -15.71 7.15 13.40
CA ALA A 329 -15.02 8.23 12.69
C ALA A 329 -15.97 9.38 12.39
N SER A 330 -15.43 10.54 12.02
CA SER A 330 -16.18 11.61 11.37
C SER A 330 -16.04 11.46 9.85
N ILE A 331 -17.16 11.30 9.14
CA ILE A 331 -17.18 11.23 7.68
C ILE A 331 -17.62 12.60 7.15
N CYS A 332 -16.81 13.21 6.28
CA CYS A 332 -17.10 14.52 5.71
C CYS A 332 -17.09 14.50 4.19
N GLU A 333 -17.67 15.53 3.57
CA GLU A 333 -17.65 15.73 2.12
C GLU A 333 -16.22 15.93 1.58
N MET A 334 -15.99 15.57 0.30
CA MET A 334 -14.67 15.66 -0.37
C MET A 334 -14.32 17.10 -0.77
N ASN A 335 -14.21 17.99 0.21
CA ASN A 335 -13.77 19.37 0.01
C ASN A 335 -13.09 19.93 1.27
N GLY A 336 -12.42 21.08 1.13
CA GLY A 336 -11.67 21.69 2.21
C GLY A 336 -12.54 22.29 3.32
N ASP A 337 -13.72 22.82 2.99
CA ASP A 337 -14.64 23.43 3.97
C ASP A 337 -15.17 22.36 4.93
N ALA A 338 -15.76 21.29 4.40
CA ALA A 338 -16.28 20.19 5.21
C ALA A 338 -15.18 19.49 6.03
N LEU A 339 -13.96 19.41 5.49
CA LEU A 339 -12.82 18.86 6.21
C LEU A 339 -12.41 19.77 7.37
N ALA A 340 -12.40 21.09 7.17
CA ALA A 340 -12.09 22.06 8.22
C ALA A 340 -13.14 22.03 9.34
N ASP A 341 -14.43 21.99 8.99
CA ASP A 341 -15.53 21.91 9.94
C ASP A 341 -15.43 20.64 10.80
N ALA A 342 -15.15 19.49 10.19
CA ALA A 342 -14.95 18.23 10.91
C ALA A 342 -13.74 18.28 11.84
N ILE A 343 -12.64 18.94 11.44
CA ILE A 343 -11.46 19.12 12.30
C ILE A 343 -11.79 20.04 13.48
N ILE A 344 -12.46 21.16 13.25
CA ILE A 344 -12.85 22.12 14.31
C ILE A 344 -13.79 21.44 15.31
N GLU A 345 -14.83 20.75 14.82
CA GLU A 345 -15.75 20.01 15.69
C GLU A 345 -15.02 18.98 16.53
N LEU A 346 -14.23 18.12 15.90
CA LEU A 346 -13.55 17.03 16.61
C LEU A 346 -12.45 17.55 17.55
N ALA A 347 -11.78 18.66 17.22
CA ALA A 347 -10.82 19.31 18.11
C ALA A 347 -11.47 19.92 19.35
N ALA A 348 -12.65 20.51 19.22
CA ALA A 348 -13.38 21.12 20.32
C ALA A 348 -14.13 20.07 21.18
N ASN A 349 -14.61 18.99 20.59
CA ASN A 349 -15.46 18.00 21.25
C ASN A 349 -14.63 16.83 21.82
N LYS A 350 -14.22 16.95 23.08
CA LYS A 350 -13.44 15.91 23.78
C LYS A 350 -14.24 14.62 23.97
N GLU A 351 -15.52 14.71 24.27
CA GLU A 351 -16.40 13.55 24.47
C GLU A 351 -16.48 12.72 23.18
N LEU A 352 -16.66 13.37 22.04
CA LEU A 352 -16.71 12.69 20.74
C LEU A 352 -15.37 12.00 20.42
N ARG A 353 -14.22 12.68 20.69
CA ARG A 353 -12.92 12.01 20.53
C ARG A 353 -12.77 10.78 21.41
N GLN A 354 -13.21 10.89 22.67
CA GLN A 354 -13.14 9.77 23.62
C GLN A 354 -14.07 8.62 23.22
N SER A 355 -15.25 8.90 22.68
CA SER A 355 -16.16 7.85 22.18
C SER A 355 -15.55 7.06 21.03
N TYR A 356 -14.88 7.74 20.08
CA TYR A 356 -14.17 7.05 18.99
C TYR A 356 -13.03 6.19 19.52
N VAL A 357 -12.23 6.71 20.43
CA VAL A 357 -11.14 5.95 21.07
C VAL A 357 -11.69 4.73 21.82
N ALA A 358 -12.77 4.89 22.59
CA ALA A 358 -13.40 3.78 23.30
C ALA A 358 -13.94 2.72 22.36
N TYR A 359 -14.61 3.12 21.27
CA TYR A 359 -15.09 2.20 20.24
C TYR A 359 -13.94 1.41 19.61
N LEU A 360 -12.88 2.11 19.18
CA LEU A 360 -11.74 1.48 18.50
C LEU A 360 -10.97 0.53 19.44
N ASN A 361 -10.85 0.85 20.72
CA ASN A 361 -10.28 -0.05 21.72
C ASN A 361 -11.12 -1.32 21.94
N ALA A 362 -12.45 -1.18 21.90
CA ALA A 362 -13.36 -2.33 22.04
C ALA A 362 -13.44 -3.20 20.77
N HIS A 363 -13.10 -2.64 19.59
CA HIS A 363 -13.18 -3.29 18.29
C HIS A 363 -11.81 -3.27 17.59
N ILE A 364 -10.82 -3.89 18.22
CA ILE A 364 -9.45 -3.92 17.69
C ILE A 364 -9.45 -4.62 16.33
N VAL A 365 -8.89 -3.94 15.34
CA VAL A 365 -8.66 -4.51 14.01
C VAL A 365 -7.50 -5.49 14.11
N ASP A 366 -7.80 -6.77 14.16
CA ASP A 366 -6.82 -7.85 14.02
C ASP A 366 -7.31 -8.83 12.97
N ASN A 367 -6.63 -8.85 11.85
CA ASN A 367 -6.90 -9.79 10.76
C ASN A 367 -5.70 -10.70 10.49
N SER A 368 -4.88 -10.94 11.49
CA SER A 368 -3.72 -11.85 11.39
C SER A 368 -4.14 -13.28 10.98
N SER A 369 -5.36 -13.71 11.37
CA SER A 369 -5.92 -15.02 10.99
C SER A 369 -6.20 -15.16 9.48
N GLU A 370 -6.18 -14.09 8.70
CA GLU A 370 -6.26 -14.18 7.23
C GLU A 370 -5.15 -15.05 6.64
N VAL A 371 -4.00 -15.18 7.33
CA VAL A 371 -2.89 -16.04 6.92
C VAL A 371 -3.32 -17.52 6.80
N GLU A 372 -4.27 -17.99 7.62
CA GLU A 372 -4.76 -19.37 7.60
C GLU A 372 -5.34 -19.75 6.24
N LYS A 373 -5.90 -18.78 5.51
CA LYS A 373 -6.38 -19.02 4.14
C LYS A 373 -5.29 -19.48 3.20
N LEU A 374 -4.03 -19.09 3.42
CA LEU A 374 -2.91 -19.50 2.58
C LEU A 374 -2.52 -20.95 2.85
N TYR A 375 -2.64 -21.39 4.10
CA TYR A 375 -2.30 -22.77 4.49
C TYR A 375 -3.24 -23.78 3.88
N THR A 376 -4.53 -23.44 3.69
CA THR A 376 -5.50 -24.33 3.02
C THR A 376 -5.15 -24.66 1.57
N PHE A 377 -4.18 -23.95 0.95
CA PHE A 377 -3.71 -24.25 -0.40
C PHE A 377 -2.46 -25.12 -0.42
N ILE A 378 -1.81 -25.35 0.72
CA ILE A 378 -0.61 -26.20 0.83
C ILE A 378 -1.01 -27.64 1.06
N ASP A 379 -2.09 -27.86 1.82
CA ASP A 379 -2.70 -29.16 2.11
C ASP A 379 -3.48 -29.69 0.88
#